data_5a9ed71e6ea020c35d0eade52cc9e9a5
#
_entry.id   5a9ed71e6ea020c35d0eade52cc9e9a5
#
_cell.length_a   1.000
_cell.length_b   1.000
_cell.length_c   1.000
_cell.angle_alpha   90.00
_cell.angle_beta   90.00
_cell.angle_gamma   90.00
#
_symmetry.space_group_name_H-M   'P 1'
#
loop_
_entity.id
_entity.type
_entity.pdbx_description
1 polymer ?
#
loop_
_entity_poly.entity_id
_entity_poly.type
_entity_poly.pdbx_seq_one_letter_code
_entity_poly.pdbx_strand_id
1 'polypeptide(L)'
;MKYDYLVVGSGLYGAIFAHEANKRGKKVLVIDKRPNIAGNIYTEEVEGINVHKYGAHIFHTNNKEVWQYITQFAEFNRFTNSPVANYKGELYSLPFNMYTFNKMWGVVTPEEAAAKIEEQRQEIKGEPKNLEEQAISLVGRDIYEKLIKGYTEKQWGRPCTELPSFIIKRLPVRLTFDNNYFNALYQGIPMGGYTKMVENMLKGIEVRLNTDYLENKEELDSLADKVVYTGPIDAYFNYKLGTLEYRSVRFETEVLDKPNFQGNAAVNYTDAETPWTRIIEHKWFEFGTQPKTVISREYSSEWKLGDEPYYPVNDEKNGALYAEYKKLGDAETKVIFGGRLGEYKYYDMDAVIAAALAKVKEVFE
;
A
#
# COMPACT_ATOMS: atom_id res chain seq x y z
N MET A 1 27.47 17.52 18.18
CA MET A 1 28.05 16.22 17.77
C MET A 1 27.45 15.89 16.41
N LYS A 2 28.28 15.72 15.38
CA LYS A 2 27.81 15.55 14.00
C LYS A 2 27.44 14.09 13.72
N TYR A 3 26.39 13.87 12.89
CA TYR A 3 26.00 12.54 12.43
C TYR A 3 26.63 12.24 11.06
N ASP A 4 26.83 10.97 10.75
CA ASP A 4 27.21 10.56 9.39
C ASP A 4 26.00 10.70 8.45
N TYR A 5 24.82 10.33 8.95
CA TYR A 5 23.57 10.38 8.19
C TYR A 5 22.43 11.00 8.99
N LEU A 6 21.68 11.86 8.34
CA LEU A 6 20.33 12.28 8.72
C LEU A 6 19.35 11.54 7.83
N VAL A 7 18.47 10.71 8.42
CA VAL A 7 17.41 10.00 7.71
C VAL A 7 16.10 10.73 7.93
N VAL A 8 15.52 11.24 6.87
CA VAL A 8 14.26 11.97 6.86
C VAL A 8 13.13 11.02 6.49
N GLY A 9 12.29 10.71 7.46
CA GLY A 9 11.21 9.73 7.39
C GLY A 9 11.58 8.41 8.09
N SER A 10 10.78 8.04 9.08
CA SER A 10 10.92 6.81 9.89
C SER A 10 10.05 5.65 9.39
N GLY A 11 9.58 5.74 8.13
CA GLY A 11 8.93 4.63 7.45
C GLY A 11 9.89 3.48 7.15
N LEU A 12 9.40 2.44 6.51
CA LEU A 12 10.14 1.19 6.29
C LEU A 12 11.50 1.42 5.58
N TYR A 13 11.55 2.25 4.54
CA TYR A 13 12.79 2.55 3.82
C TYR A 13 13.82 3.23 4.73
N GLY A 14 13.41 4.31 5.41
CA GLY A 14 14.30 5.06 6.29
C GLY A 14 14.78 4.25 7.48
N ALA A 15 13.89 3.45 8.10
CA ALA A 15 14.23 2.58 9.21
C ALA A 15 15.27 1.52 8.82
N ILE A 16 15.13 0.90 7.65
CA ILE A 16 16.10 -0.09 7.13
C ILE A 16 17.44 0.56 6.87
N PHE A 17 17.47 1.70 6.17
CA PHE A 17 18.72 2.40 5.91
C PHE A 17 19.43 2.80 7.22
N ALA A 18 18.68 3.35 8.17
CA ALA A 18 19.20 3.73 9.47
C ALA A 18 19.78 2.54 10.24
N HIS A 19 19.05 1.42 10.26
CA HIS A 19 19.48 0.17 10.90
C HIS A 19 20.80 -0.32 10.31
N GLU A 20 20.86 -0.43 9.00
CA GLU A 20 22.03 -0.97 8.29
C GLU A 20 23.25 -0.04 8.37
N ALA A 21 23.04 1.27 8.36
CA ALA A 21 24.11 2.24 8.59
C ALA A 21 24.65 2.16 10.02
N ASN A 22 23.76 2.10 11.01
CA ASN A 22 24.14 1.97 12.44
C ASN A 22 24.90 0.68 12.70
N LYS A 23 24.47 -0.43 12.11
CA LYS A 23 25.15 -1.73 12.19
C LYS A 23 26.58 -1.69 11.66
N ARG A 24 26.88 -0.76 10.74
CA ARG A 24 28.20 -0.51 10.16
C ARG A 24 28.99 0.57 10.94
N GLY A 25 28.55 0.92 12.14
CA GLY A 25 29.21 1.88 13.02
C GLY A 25 28.99 3.34 12.62
N LYS A 26 28.05 3.63 11.73
CA LYS A 26 27.70 5.00 11.37
C LYS A 26 26.77 5.61 12.41
N LYS A 27 26.98 6.88 12.69
CA LYS A 27 26.14 7.66 13.59
C LYS A 27 24.98 8.23 12.82
N VAL A 28 23.76 7.81 13.18
CA VAL A 28 22.53 8.13 12.46
C VAL A 28 21.56 8.91 13.35
N LEU A 29 20.95 9.95 12.80
CA LEU A 29 19.78 10.61 13.34
C LEU A 29 18.60 10.35 12.40
N VAL A 30 17.50 9.82 12.92
CA VAL A 30 16.24 9.69 12.20
C VAL A 30 15.28 10.78 12.65
N ILE A 31 14.65 11.46 11.71
CA ILE A 31 13.60 12.45 12.00
C ILE A 31 12.31 12.10 11.26
N ASP A 32 11.18 12.45 11.85
CA ASP A 32 9.88 12.34 11.20
C ASP A 32 9.00 13.54 11.56
N LYS A 33 8.24 14.05 10.57
CA LYS A 33 7.28 15.14 10.79
C LYS A 33 6.09 14.70 11.64
N ARG A 34 5.77 13.41 11.64
CA ARG A 34 4.66 12.82 12.40
C ARG A 34 5.04 12.61 13.88
N PRO A 35 4.03 12.48 14.77
CA PRO A 35 4.24 12.17 16.18
C PRO A 35 4.56 10.68 16.43
N ASN A 36 4.67 9.87 15.38
CA ASN A 36 4.91 8.44 15.43
C ASN A 36 5.95 8.01 14.39
N ILE A 37 6.63 6.90 14.65
CA ILE A 37 7.46 6.19 13.69
C ILE A 37 6.62 5.33 12.74
N ALA A 38 7.29 4.59 11.88
CA ALA A 38 6.75 3.56 10.98
C ALA A 38 6.02 4.09 9.73
N GLY A 39 5.93 5.41 9.53
CA GLY A 39 5.32 5.96 8.32
C GLY A 39 3.90 5.40 8.09
N ASN A 40 3.59 4.98 6.88
CA ASN A 40 2.26 4.47 6.54
C ASN A 40 1.95 3.06 7.09
N ILE A 41 2.95 2.31 7.56
CA ILE A 41 2.70 1.02 8.23
C ILE A 41 2.48 1.15 9.74
N TYR A 42 2.38 2.37 10.26
CA TYR A 42 2.10 2.63 11.67
C TYR A 42 0.84 1.91 12.15
N THR A 43 0.99 1.18 13.24
CA THR A 43 -0.11 0.57 14.00
C THR A 43 -0.27 1.25 15.35
N GLU A 44 -1.51 1.59 15.70
CA GLU A 44 -1.89 2.18 16.98
C GLU A 44 -2.67 1.15 17.79
N GLU A 45 -2.29 0.93 19.04
CA GLU A 45 -3.04 0.03 19.90
C GLU A 45 -4.31 0.71 20.45
N VAL A 46 -5.47 0.12 20.13
CA VAL A 46 -6.77 0.56 20.60
C VAL A 46 -7.53 -0.66 21.12
N GLU A 47 -7.96 -0.66 22.37
CA GLU A 47 -8.67 -1.79 23.02
C GLU A 47 -7.90 -3.13 22.90
N GLY A 48 -6.57 -3.06 22.93
CA GLY A 48 -5.69 -4.24 22.76
C GLY A 48 -5.61 -4.76 21.32
N ILE A 49 -6.04 -3.98 20.35
CA ILE A 49 -6.02 -4.31 18.92
C ILE A 49 -5.04 -3.38 18.21
N ASN A 50 -4.15 -3.93 17.40
CA ASN A 50 -3.26 -3.14 16.55
C ASN A 50 -4.04 -2.62 15.33
N VAL A 51 -4.39 -1.34 15.37
CA VAL A 51 -5.12 -0.65 14.30
C VAL A 51 -4.15 -0.11 13.25
N HIS A 52 -4.32 -0.52 12.01
CA HIS A 52 -3.55 -0.01 10.88
C HIS A 52 -4.05 1.39 10.53
N LYS A 53 -3.38 2.42 11.05
CA LYS A 53 -3.85 3.81 11.02
C LYS A 53 -3.99 4.40 9.63
N TYR A 54 -3.10 4.02 8.73
CA TYR A 54 -3.01 4.54 7.36
C TYR A 54 -3.41 3.50 6.30
N GLY A 55 -4.34 2.61 6.64
CA GLY A 55 -4.83 1.54 5.79
C GLY A 55 -4.21 0.18 6.07
N ALA A 56 -4.89 -0.85 5.59
CA ALA A 56 -4.46 -2.23 5.79
C ALA A 56 -3.12 -2.49 5.09
N HIS A 57 -2.17 -3.00 5.84
CA HIS A 57 -0.88 -3.44 5.34
C HIS A 57 -0.72 -4.92 5.65
N ILE A 58 -0.56 -5.73 4.62
CA ILE A 58 -0.36 -7.17 4.73
C ILE A 58 0.95 -7.51 4.04
N PHE A 59 1.92 -7.99 4.80
CA PHE A 59 3.21 -8.32 4.22
C PHE A 59 3.10 -9.58 3.37
N HIS A 60 3.64 -9.52 2.16
CA HIS A 60 3.76 -10.68 1.26
C HIS A 60 4.97 -10.51 0.34
N THR A 61 5.61 -11.60 -0.01
CA THR A 61 6.75 -11.58 -0.95
C THR A 61 7.05 -12.97 -1.52
N ASN A 62 7.64 -13.00 -2.72
CA ASN A 62 8.30 -14.17 -3.29
C ASN A 62 9.83 -14.12 -3.10
N ASN A 63 10.36 -12.99 -2.61
CA ASN A 63 11.79 -12.79 -2.42
C ASN A 63 12.22 -13.36 -1.06
N LYS A 64 12.95 -14.47 -1.08
CA LYS A 64 13.45 -15.15 0.11
C LYS A 64 14.39 -14.27 0.95
N GLU A 65 15.23 -13.46 0.31
CA GLU A 65 16.17 -12.57 1.02
C GLU A 65 15.42 -11.49 1.80
N VAL A 66 14.39 -10.90 1.17
CA VAL A 66 13.50 -9.92 1.83
C VAL A 66 12.78 -10.56 3.01
N TRP A 67 12.24 -11.78 2.85
CA TRP A 67 11.59 -12.50 3.94
C TRP A 67 12.56 -12.78 5.09
N GLN A 68 13.75 -13.29 4.79
CA GLN A 68 14.77 -13.56 5.80
C GLN A 68 15.26 -12.28 6.50
N TYR A 69 15.27 -11.17 5.79
CA TYR A 69 15.63 -9.88 6.37
C TYR A 69 14.56 -9.38 7.36
N ILE A 70 13.31 -9.31 6.93
CA ILE A 70 12.25 -8.72 7.75
C ILE A 70 11.90 -9.54 8.99
N THR A 71 12.02 -10.87 8.90
CA THR A 71 11.76 -11.78 10.03
C THR A 71 12.80 -11.72 11.14
N GLN A 72 13.90 -10.98 10.97
CA GLN A 72 14.83 -10.68 12.05
C GLN A 72 14.25 -9.67 13.05
N PHE A 73 13.26 -8.89 12.67
CA PHE A 73 12.71 -7.80 13.48
C PHE A 73 11.35 -8.11 14.10
N ALA A 74 10.67 -9.12 13.62
CA ALA A 74 9.38 -9.58 14.16
C ALA A 74 9.12 -11.04 13.80
N GLU A 75 8.36 -11.72 14.63
CA GLU A 75 7.71 -12.98 14.27
C GLU A 75 6.44 -12.66 13.45
N PHE A 76 6.23 -13.37 12.35
CA PHE A 76 5.06 -13.22 11.50
C PHE A 76 4.07 -14.34 11.75
N ASN A 77 2.80 -13.99 11.83
CA ASN A 77 1.74 -14.98 11.98
C ASN A 77 1.37 -15.62 10.62
N ARG A 78 0.37 -16.50 10.66
CA ARG A 78 -0.14 -17.22 9.48
C ARG A 78 -1.26 -16.48 8.73
N PHE A 79 -1.42 -15.19 8.90
CA PHE A 79 -2.50 -14.46 8.24
C PHE A 79 -2.41 -14.64 6.72
N THR A 80 -3.53 -15.06 6.13
CA THR A 80 -3.68 -15.21 4.69
C THR A 80 -4.76 -14.23 4.24
N ASN A 81 -4.42 -13.32 3.32
CA ASN A 81 -5.35 -12.32 2.83
C ASN A 81 -6.42 -12.99 1.96
N SER A 82 -7.64 -13.02 2.45
CA SER A 82 -8.82 -13.59 1.78
C SER A 82 -9.98 -12.59 1.85
N PRO A 83 -9.90 -11.48 1.10
CA PRO A 83 -10.94 -10.46 1.13
C PRO A 83 -12.26 -10.99 0.55
N VAL A 84 -13.35 -10.38 0.99
CA VAL A 84 -14.71 -10.68 0.53
C VAL A 84 -15.27 -9.44 -0.15
N ALA A 85 -15.96 -9.61 -1.26
CA ALA A 85 -16.75 -8.56 -1.89
C ALA A 85 -18.19 -8.63 -1.42
N ASN A 86 -18.74 -7.50 -1.02
CA ASN A 86 -20.16 -7.31 -0.75
C ASN A 86 -20.77 -6.46 -1.87
N TYR A 87 -21.60 -7.06 -2.69
CA TYR A 87 -22.42 -6.39 -3.68
C TYR A 87 -23.89 -6.43 -3.26
N LYS A 88 -24.38 -5.33 -2.67
CA LYS A 88 -25.79 -5.20 -2.23
C LYS A 88 -26.28 -6.38 -1.35
N GLY A 89 -25.41 -6.89 -0.48
CA GLY A 89 -25.70 -8.02 0.40
C GLY A 89 -25.35 -9.40 -0.20
N GLU A 90 -25.02 -9.50 -1.48
CA GLU A 90 -24.43 -10.69 -2.07
C GLU A 90 -22.94 -10.76 -1.79
N LEU A 91 -22.47 -11.85 -1.19
CA LEU A 91 -21.06 -12.02 -0.82
C LEU A 91 -20.35 -12.90 -1.84
N TYR A 92 -19.17 -12.42 -2.28
CA TYR A 92 -18.31 -13.12 -3.23
C TYR A 92 -16.89 -13.21 -2.69
N SER A 93 -16.22 -14.33 -2.96
CA SER A 93 -14.78 -14.46 -2.68
C SER A 93 -13.94 -13.62 -3.64
N LEU A 94 -12.86 -13.07 -3.14
CA LEU A 94 -11.80 -12.42 -3.92
C LEU A 94 -10.45 -13.12 -3.64
N PRO A 95 -9.56 -13.24 -4.64
CA PRO A 95 -9.68 -12.84 -6.05
C PRO A 95 -10.78 -13.62 -6.75
N PHE A 96 -11.06 -13.29 -8.03
CA PHE A 96 -12.03 -14.03 -8.84
C PHE A 96 -11.56 -15.46 -9.01
N ASN A 97 -12.23 -16.39 -8.35
CA ASN A 97 -11.87 -17.81 -8.30
C ASN A 97 -13.13 -18.68 -8.39
N MET A 98 -12.97 -20.01 -8.29
CA MET A 98 -14.08 -20.94 -8.43
C MET A 98 -15.21 -20.71 -7.40
N TYR A 99 -14.91 -20.24 -6.18
CA TYR A 99 -15.97 -19.85 -5.23
C TYR A 99 -16.77 -18.65 -5.74
N THR A 100 -16.10 -17.68 -6.36
CA THR A 100 -16.74 -16.51 -6.99
C THR A 100 -17.70 -16.94 -8.09
N PHE A 101 -17.24 -17.81 -8.99
CA PHE A 101 -18.01 -18.27 -10.15
C PHE A 101 -19.15 -19.21 -9.76
N ASN A 102 -18.93 -20.08 -8.78
CA ASN A 102 -19.99 -20.91 -8.23
C ASN A 102 -21.11 -20.05 -7.62
N LYS A 103 -20.76 -19.05 -6.82
CA LYS A 103 -21.74 -18.12 -6.22
C LYS A 103 -22.51 -17.34 -7.27
N MET A 104 -21.82 -16.88 -8.33
CA MET A 104 -22.41 -16.02 -9.36
C MET A 104 -23.27 -16.78 -10.36
N TRP A 105 -22.82 -17.97 -10.79
CA TRP A 105 -23.40 -18.72 -11.91
C TRP A 105 -23.84 -20.15 -11.58
N GLY A 106 -23.55 -20.66 -10.39
CA GLY A 106 -23.83 -22.04 -10.01
C GLY A 106 -22.95 -23.07 -10.70
N VAL A 107 -21.89 -22.65 -11.40
CA VAL A 107 -20.94 -23.57 -12.05
C VAL A 107 -20.11 -24.33 -11.02
N VAL A 108 -19.75 -25.57 -11.34
CA VAL A 108 -19.07 -26.49 -10.41
C VAL A 108 -17.67 -26.83 -10.90
N THR A 109 -17.44 -26.84 -12.20
CA THR A 109 -16.15 -27.21 -12.79
C THR A 109 -15.42 -26.02 -13.39
N PRO A 110 -14.08 -26.07 -13.45
CA PRO A 110 -13.27 -25.05 -14.15
C PRO A 110 -13.68 -24.85 -15.62
N GLU A 111 -14.05 -25.94 -16.32
CA GLU A 111 -14.50 -25.88 -17.70
C GLU A 111 -15.79 -25.09 -17.87
N GLU A 112 -16.79 -25.32 -17.00
CA GLU A 112 -18.05 -24.56 -16.99
C GLU A 112 -17.78 -23.06 -16.71
N ALA A 113 -16.93 -22.75 -15.75
CA ALA A 113 -16.57 -21.38 -15.41
C ALA A 113 -15.85 -20.68 -16.57
N ALA A 114 -14.88 -21.34 -17.19
CA ALA A 114 -14.14 -20.81 -18.35
C ALA A 114 -15.07 -20.56 -19.55
N ALA A 115 -16.00 -21.49 -19.82
CA ALA A 115 -16.99 -21.33 -20.89
C ALA A 115 -17.92 -20.14 -20.64
N LYS A 116 -18.35 -19.92 -19.40
CA LYS A 116 -19.22 -18.80 -19.03
C LYS A 116 -18.52 -17.47 -19.16
N ILE A 117 -17.27 -17.38 -18.74
CA ILE A 117 -16.45 -16.18 -18.91
C ILE A 117 -16.24 -15.87 -20.39
N GLU A 118 -15.86 -16.88 -21.17
CA GLU A 118 -15.59 -16.70 -22.60
C GLU A 118 -16.84 -16.27 -23.37
N GLU A 119 -18.02 -16.86 -23.08
CA GLU A 119 -19.30 -16.43 -23.63
C GLU A 119 -19.53 -14.93 -23.44
N GLN A 120 -19.31 -14.42 -22.22
CA GLN A 120 -19.56 -13.02 -21.91
C GLN A 120 -18.49 -12.06 -22.46
N ARG A 121 -17.23 -12.50 -22.55
CA ARG A 121 -16.15 -11.73 -23.15
C ARG A 121 -16.41 -11.39 -24.63
N GLN A 122 -17.15 -12.24 -25.34
CA GLN A 122 -17.50 -12.04 -26.75
C GLN A 122 -18.43 -10.85 -27.00
N GLU A 123 -18.95 -10.22 -25.95
CA GLU A 123 -19.72 -8.97 -26.06
C GLU A 123 -18.89 -7.83 -26.68
N ILE A 124 -17.59 -7.76 -26.33
CA ILE A 124 -16.69 -6.75 -26.84
C ILE A 124 -16.05 -7.22 -28.14
N LYS A 125 -16.27 -6.45 -29.19
CA LYS A 125 -15.69 -6.70 -30.53
C LYS A 125 -14.59 -5.70 -30.82
N GLY A 126 -13.40 -6.19 -31.13
CA GLY A 126 -12.23 -5.36 -31.44
C GLY A 126 -11.52 -4.83 -30.19
N GLU A 127 -10.80 -3.72 -30.36
CA GLU A 127 -10.04 -3.11 -29.26
C GLU A 127 -10.96 -2.35 -28.31
N PRO A 128 -10.82 -2.58 -26.98
CA PRO A 128 -11.59 -1.86 -25.97
C PRO A 128 -11.32 -0.36 -25.99
N LYS A 129 -12.37 0.46 -25.97
CA LYS A 129 -12.28 1.92 -26.07
C LYS A 129 -12.13 2.62 -24.71
N ASN A 130 -12.55 1.97 -23.65
CA ASN A 130 -12.55 2.50 -22.29
C ASN A 130 -12.40 1.38 -21.28
N LEU A 131 -12.37 1.73 -19.98
CA LEU A 131 -12.18 0.78 -18.89
C LEU A 131 -13.32 -0.25 -18.80
N GLU A 132 -14.57 0.14 -19.04
CA GLU A 132 -15.72 -0.79 -19.06
C GLU A 132 -15.52 -1.89 -20.10
N GLU A 133 -15.27 -1.50 -21.37
CA GLU A 133 -15.06 -2.47 -22.44
C GLU A 133 -13.83 -3.35 -22.17
N GLN A 134 -12.76 -2.77 -21.63
CA GLN A 134 -11.57 -3.52 -21.25
C GLN A 134 -11.87 -4.56 -20.17
N ALA A 135 -12.56 -4.20 -19.10
CA ALA A 135 -12.92 -5.12 -18.03
C ALA A 135 -13.81 -6.25 -18.55
N ILE A 136 -14.84 -5.95 -19.32
CA ILE A 136 -15.74 -6.95 -19.91
C ILE A 136 -14.97 -7.89 -20.85
N SER A 137 -14.05 -7.37 -21.65
CA SER A 137 -13.21 -8.20 -22.53
C SER A 137 -12.29 -9.16 -21.78
N LEU A 138 -11.98 -8.87 -20.51
CA LEU A 138 -11.11 -9.69 -19.67
C LEU A 138 -11.88 -10.73 -18.84
N VAL A 139 -13.01 -10.35 -18.24
CA VAL A 139 -13.70 -11.19 -17.24
C VAL A 139 -15.21 -11.37 -17.51
N GLY A 140 -15.77 -10.68 -18.49
CA GLY A 140 -17.19 -10.72 -18.79
C GLY A 140 -18.04 -9.69 -18.03
N ARG A 141 -19.27 -9.52 -18.48
CA ARG A 141 -20.18 -8.47 -17.98
C ARG A 141 -20.61 -8.68 -16.52
N ASP A 142 -20.96 -9.89 -16.13
CA ASP A 142 -21.48 -10.13 -14.77
C ASP A 142 -20.44 -9.80 -13.69
N ILE A 143 -19.20 -10.22 -13.89
CA ILE A 143 -18.09 -9.89 -12.98
C ILE A 143 -17.85 -8.37 -12.99
N TYR A 144 -17.83 -7.75 -14.16
CA TYR A 144 -17.67 -6.31 -14.29
C TYR A 144 -18.76 -5.55 -13.52
N GLU A 145 -20.02 -5.83 -13.78
CA GLU A 145 -21.15 -5.11 -13.16
C GLU A 145 -21.20 -5.27 -11.64
N LYS A 146 -20.97 -6.48 -11.13
CA LYS A 146 -21.10 -6.77 -9.70
C LYS A 146 -19.83 -6.48 -8.88
N LEU A 147 -18.65 -6.68 -9.44
CA LEU A 147 -17.41 -6.72 -8.65
C LEU A 147 -16.39 -5.65 -9.04
N ILE A 148 -16.53 -4.98 -10.17
CA ILE A 148 -15.54 -4.01 -10.67
C ILE A 148 -16.11 -2.61 -10.79
N LYS A 149 -17.24 -2.44 -11.45
CA LYS A 149 -17.79 -1.15 -11.85
C LYS A 149 -17.95 -0.18 -10.68
N GLY A 150 -18.79 -0.48 -9.72
CA GLY A 150 -19.08 0.43 -8.60
C GLY A 150 -17.87 0.72 -7.73
N TYR A 151 -17.03 -0.28 -7.50
CA TYR A 151 -15.78 -0.10 -6.77
C TYR A 151 -14.82 0.86 -7.50
N THR A 152 -14.62 0.65 -8.80
CA THR A 152 -13.74 1.48 -9.64
C THR A 152 -14.26 2.91 -9.78
N GLU A 153 -15.55 3.08 -9.99
CA GLU A 153 -16.17 4.42 -10.10
C GLU A 153 -16.06 5.20 -8.79
N LYS A 154 -16.18 4.57 -7.64
CA LYS A 154 -15.91 5.20 -6.33
C LYS A 154 -14.44 5.58 -6.18
N GLN A 155 -13.52 4.73 -6.63
CA GLN A 155 -12.09 5.04 -6.56
C GLN A 155 -11.68 6.23 -7.43
N TRP A 156 -12.29 6.35 -8.62
CA TRP A 156 -11.90 7.34 -9.61
C TRP A 156 -12.80 8.58 -9.64
N GLY A 157 -13.97 8.51 -9.00
CA GLY A 157 -14.97 9.58 -9.01
C GLY A 157 -15.56 9.85 -10.41
N ARG A 158 -15.44 8.88 -11.34
CA ARG A 158 -15.86 9.00 -12.73
C ARG A 158 -16.44 7.68 -13.23
N PRO A 159 -17.38 7.71 -14.19
CA PRO A 159 -17.89 6.51 -14.84
C PRO A 159 -16.78 5.71 -15.53
N CYS A 160 -16.86 4.38 -15.49
CA CYS A 160 -15.90 3.50 -16.16
C CYS A 160 -15.85 3.71 -17.69
N THR A 161 -16.93 4.18 -18.27
CA THR A 161 -17.03 4.54 -19.70
C THR A 161 -16.18 5.75 -20.09
N GLU A 162 -15.80 6.59 -19.13
CA GLU A 162 -14.96 7.78 -19.32
C GLU A 162 -13.50 7.55 -18.93
N LEU A 163 -13.21 6.40 -18.34
CA LEU A 163 -11.86 6.04 -17.91
C LEU A 163 -11.10 5.31 -19.03
N PRO A 164 -9.79 5.58 -19.19
CA PRO A 164 -8.98 4.90 -20.21
C PRO A 164 -8.86 3.40 -19.98
N SER A 165 -8.86 2.62 -21.07
CA SER A 165 -8.73 1.16 -21.02
C SER A 165 -7.43 0.68 -20.37
N PHE A 166 -6.33 1.41 -20.50
CA PHE A 166 -5.01 1.02 -19.96
C PHE A 166 -4.94 1.02 -18.43
N ILE A 167 -5.91 1.59 -17.72
CA ILE A 167 -5.97 1.54 -16.24
C ILE A 167 -6.05 0.09 -15.77
N ILE A 168 -6.79 -0.76 -16.50
CA ILE A 168 -6.86 -2.20 -16.26
C ILE A 168 -6.15 -2.94 -17.38
N LYS A 169 -4.91 -3.34 -17.15
CA LYS A 169 -4.15 -4.12 -18.12
C LYS A 169 -4.51 -5.61 -18.09
N ARG A 170 -4.84 -6.13 -16.92
CA ARG A 170 -5.23 -7.52 -16.69
C ARG A 170 -6.10 -7.62 -15.43
N LEU A 171 -6.99 -8.58 -15.43
CA LEU A 171 -7.77 -9.01 -14.27
C LEU A 171 -7.53 -10.51 -14.09
N PRO A 172 -6.79 -10.94 -13.06
CA PRO A 172 -6.51 -12.36 -12.87
C PRO A 172 -7.78 -13.13 -12.58
N VAL A 173 -7.98 -14.22 -13.30
CA VAL A 173 -9.04 -15.21 -13.09
C VAL A 173 -8.37 -16.50 -12.68
N ARG A 174 -8.83 -17.10 -11.59
CA ARG A 174 -8.32 -18.39 -11.11
C ARG A 174 -9.38 -19.47 -11.26
N LEU A 175 -9.07 -20.50 -12.02
CA LEU A 175 -9.93 -21.68 -12.17
C LEU A 175 -9.61 -22.72 -11.10
N THR A 176 -9.41 -22.26 -9.87
CA THR A 176 -9.13 -23.06 -8.67
C THR A 176 -9.93 -22.52 -7.48
N PHE A 177 -10.09 -23.34 -6.45
CA PHE A 177 -10.74 -22.95 -5.18
C PHE A 177 -9.71 -22.35 -4.21
N ASP A 178 -8.96 -21.35 -4.65
CA ASP A 178 -7.94 -20.68 -3.86
C ASP A 178 -8.36 -19.24 -3.53
N ASN A 179 -8.62 -18.99 -2.25
CA ASN A 179 -9.00 -17.67 -1.73
C ASN A 179 -7.81 -16.82 -1.27
N ASN A 180 -6.58 -17.33 -1.34
CA ASN A 180 -5.41 -16.53 -1.04
C ASN A 180 -5.25 -15.44 -2.10
N TYR A 181 -5.48 -14.18 -1.70
CA TYR A 181 -5.43 -13.05 -2.64
C TYR A 181 -4.05 -12.86 -3.25
N PHE A 182 -3.00 -13.03 -2.46
CA PHE A 182 -1.62 -12.91 -2.93
C PHE A 182 -1.10 -14.26 -3.44
N ASN A 183 -0.47 -14.23 -4.61
CA ASN A 183 0.22 -15.40 -5.14
C ASN A 183 1.71 -15.35 -4.70
N ALA A 184 1.93 -15.26 -3.40
CA ALA A 184 3.24 -15.12 -2.78
C ALA A 184 3.58 -16.34 -1.91
N LEU A 185 4.85 -16.72 -1.90
CA LEU A 185 5.36 -17.82 -1.08
C LEU A 185 5.33 -17.50 0.42
N TYR A 186 5.53 -16.25 0.76
CA TYR A 186 5.57 -15.76 2.14
C TYR A 186 4.55 -14.67 2.33
N GLN A 187 3.75 -14.75 3.39
CA GLN A 187 2.87 -13.68 3.80
C GLN A 187 2.54 -13.80 5.29
N GLY A 188 2.10 -12.73 5.89
CA GLY A 188 1.68 -12.69 7.29
C GLY A 188 1.64 -11.27 7.83
N ILE A 189 1.27 -11.17 9.09
CA ILE A 189 1.27 -9.93 9.86
C ILE A 189 2.31 -10.07 10.98
N PRO A 190 3.15 -9.04 11.22
CA PRO A 190 4.09 -9.10 12.34
C PRO A 190 3.33 -9.09 13.66
N MET A 191 3.60 -10.07 14.50
CA MET A 191 2.99 -10.19 15.81
C MET A 191 3.38 -9.00 16.70
N GLY A 192 2.40 -8.37 17.32
CA GLY A 192 2.58 -7.13 18.07
C GLY A 192 2.56 -5.85 17.23
N GLY A 193 2.27 -5.96 15.94
CA GLY A 193 2.07 -4.85 15.02
C GLY A 193 3.34 -4.38 14.30
N TYR A 194 3.14 -3.64 13.22
CA TYR A 194 4.24 -3.10 12.41
C TYR A 194 5.07 -2.04 13.15
N THR A 195 4.44 -1.24 14.01
CA THR A 195 5.17 -0.23 14.80
C THR A 195 6.24 -0.88 15.65
N LYS A 196 5.91 -2.00 16.32
CA LYS A 196 6.86 -2.76 17.12
C LYS A 196 8.03 -3.31 16.30
N MET A 197 7.75 -3.77 15.09
CA MET A 197 8.78 -4.23 14.16
C MET A 197 9.75 -3.08 13.80
N VAL A 198 9.23 -1.89 13.50
CA VAL A 198 10.06 -0.71 13.20
C VAL A 198 10.83 -0.22 14.43
N GLU A 199 10.23 -0.26 15.63
CA GLU A 199 10.96 0.00 16.89
C GLU A 199 12.18 -0.90 17.03
N ASN A 200 12.03 -2.17 16.70
CA ASN A 200 13.14 -3.13 16.76
C ASN A 200 14.24 -2.78 15.73
N MET A 201 13.90 -2.29 14.55
CA MET A 201 14.87 -1.80 13.57
C MET A 201 15.63 -0.56 14.06
N LEU A 202 14.94 0.34 14.73
CA LEU A 202 15.49 1.63 15.20
C LEU A 202 16.14 1.55 16.59
N LYS A 203 16.23 0.37 17.18
CA LYS A 203 16.81 0.19 18.51
C LYS A 203 18.25 0.72 18.58
N GLY A 204 18.48 1.65 19.50
CA GLY A 204 19.80 2.27 19.71
C GLY A 204 20.11 3.42 18.74
N ILE A 205 19.18 3.83 17.92
CA ILE A 205 19.28 4.96 16.99
C ILE A 205 18.49 6.13 17.56
N GLU A 206 19.05 7.33 17.51
CA GLU A 206 18.35 8.55 17.92
C GLU A 206 17.24 8.89 16.92
N VAL A 207 16.02 9.08 17.45
CA VAL A 207 14.84 9.45 16.66
C VAL A 207 14.23 10.74 17.22
N ARG A 208 13.95 11.70 16.35
CA ARG A 208 13.24 12.94 16.69
C ARG A 208 11.96 13.01 15.88
N LEU A 209 10.83 12.90 16.58
CA LEU A 209 9.48 13.04 16.00
C LEU A 209 9.04 14.51 16.02
N ASN A 210 7.90 14.82 15.37
CA ASN A 210 7.38 16.17 15.22
C ASN A 210 8.43 17.15 14.67
N THR A 211 9.29 16.67 13.77
CA THR A 211 10.39 17.43 13.19
C THR A 211 10.25 17.43 11.67
N ASP A 212 9.77 18.53 11.12
CA ASP A 212 9.66 18.71 9.67
C ASP A 212 11.02 19.18 9.09
N TYR A 213 11.56 18.36 8.20
CA TYR A 213 12.83 18.63 7.56
C TYR A 213 12.78 19.87 6.67
N LEU A 214 11.70 20.06 5.91
CA LEU A 214 11.60 21.16 4.95
C LEU A 214 11.43 22.51 5.63
N GLU A 215 10.82 22.55 6.81
CA GLU A 215 10.70 23.77 7.62
C GLU A 215 12.01 24.17 8.30
N ASN A 216 12.90 23.21 8.58
CA ASN A 216 14.14 23.42 9.33
C ASN A 216 15.38 22.94 8.56
N LYS A 217 15.34 23.01 7.24
CA LYS A 217 16.31 22.37 6.33
C LYS A 217 17.74 22.77 6.61
N GLU A 218 18.03 24.08 6.73
CA GLU A 218 19.40 24.58 6.93
C GLU A 218 20.01 24.09 8.24
N GLU A 219 19.24 24.15 9.32
CA GLU A 219 19.69 23.65 10.63
C GLU A 219 19.95 22.14 10.58
N LEU A 220 18.99 21.37 10.04
CA LEU A 220 19.07 19.92 9.99
C LEU A 220 20.19 19.43 9.07
N ASP A 221 20.42 20.09 7.92
CA ASP A 221 21.53 19.79 7.01
C ASP A 221 22.90 19.99 7.68
N SER A 222 22.98 20.91 8.64
CA SER A 222 24.23 21.17 9.41
C SER A 222 24.58 20.03 10.36
N LEU A 223 23.61 19.19 10.75
CA LEU A 223 23.79 18.14 11.75
C LEU A 223 24.47 16.88 11.19
N ALA A 224 24.43 16.66 9.87
CA ALA A 224 24.93 15.42 9.26
C ALA A 224 25.80 15.68 8.02
N ASP A 225 26.61 14.69 7.66
CA ASP A 225 27.41 14.73 6.44
C ASP A 225 26.59 14.41 5.20
N LYS A 226 25.62 13.51 5.32
CA LYS A 226 24.67 13.11 4.25
C LYS A 226 23.24 13.05 4.77
N VAL A 227 22.30 13.24 3.86
CA VAL A 227 20.87 13.15 4.11
C VAL A 227 20.27 12.01 3.27
N VAL A 228 19.46 11.17 3.88
CA VAL A 228 18.60 10.21 3.18
C VAL A 228 17.18 10.77 3.26
N TYR A 229 16.65 11.22 2.13
CA TYR A 229 15.36 11.89 2.06
C TYR A 229 14.29 10.94 1.48
N THR A 230 13.27 10.61 2.26
CA THR A 230 12.17 9.72 1.85
C THR A 230 10.84 10.44 1.63
N GLY A 231 10.82 11.75 1.75
CA GLY A 231 9.67 12.59 1.46
C GLY A 231 9.43 12.81 -0.05
N PRO A 232 8.39 13.58 -0.42
CA PRO A 232 8.13 13.89 -1.82
C PRO A 232 9.29 14.65 -2.46
N ILE A 233 9.78 14.16 -3.59
CA ILE A 233 10.94 14.76 -4.27
C ILE A 233 10.65 16.17 -4.77
N ASP A 234 9.45 16.45 -5.26
CA ASP A 234 9.03 17.76 -5.69
C ASP A 234 9.00 18.79 -4.55
N ALA A 235 8.56 18.37 -3.36
CA ALA A 235 8.59 19.20 -2.16
C ALA A 235 10.02 19.56 -1.74
N TYR A 236 10.96 18.61 -1.84
CA TYR A 236 12.37 18.90 -1.58
C TYR A 236 12.91 20.05 -2.43
N PHE A 237 12.51 20.12 -3.69
CA PHE A 237 12.86 21.19 -4.62
C PHE A 237 11.87 22.35 -4.65
N ASN A 238 11.04 22.49 -3.61
CA ASN A 238 10.03 23.55 -3.47
C ASN A 238 9.13 23.71 -4.70
N TYR A 239 8.75 22.57 -5.28
CA TYR A 239 7.82 22.46 -6.43
C TYR A 239 8.23 23.28 -7.67
N LYS A 240 9.52 23.59 -7.83
CA LYS A 240 10.00 24.53 -8.88
C LYS A 240 9.73 24.09 -10.32
N LEU A 241 9.48 22.80 -10.56
CA LEU A 241 9.11 22.27 -11.88
C LEU A 241 7.60 21.94 -11.99
N GLY A 242 6.85 22.15 -10.90
CA GLY A 242 5.46 21.78 -10.78
C GLY A 242 5.22 20.69 -9.76
N THR A 243 3.95 20.38 -9.48
CA THR A 243 3.53 19.43 -8.46
C THR A 243 3.28 18.07 -9.07
N LEU A 244 3.88 17.03 -8.50
CA LEU A 244 3.56 15.65 -8.80
C LEU A 244 2.21 15.29 -8.16
N GLU A 245 1.40 14.52 -8.87
CA GLU A 245 0.06 14.15 -8.44
C GLU A 245 0.07 12.80 -7.72
N TYR A 246 -0.80 12.69 -6.71
CA TYR A 246 -0.97 11.48 -5.92
C TYR A 246 -2.44 11.11 -5.85
N ARG A 247 -2.70 9.91 -5.36
CA ARG A 247 -4.01 9.48 -4.89
C ARG A 247 -4.00 9.42 -3.39
N SER A 248 -5.13 9.71 -2.80
CA SER A 248 -5.31 9.69 -1.36
C SER A 248 -6.50 8.82 -0.96
N VAL A 249 -6.47 8.43 0.30
CA VAL A 249 -7.57 7.75 0.97
C VAL A 249 -7.79 8.40 2.33
N ARG A 250 -9.02 8.37 2.82
CA ARG A 250 -9.35 8.76 4.19
C ARG A 250 -10.03 7.61 4.91
N PHE A 251 -9.89 7.59 6.22
CA PHE A 251 -10.43 6.54 7.07
C PHE A 251 -11.33 7.13 8.14
N GLU A 252 -12.44 6.46 8.40
CA GLU A 252 -13.29 6.69 9.56
C GLU A 252 -13.19 5.46 10.45
N THR A 253 -12.56 5.63 11.63
CA THR A 253 -12.28 4.54 12.57
C THR A 253 -13.25 4.58 13.73
N GLU A 254 -13.82 3.43 14.10
CA GLU A 254 -14.83 3.28 15.12
C GLU A 254 -14.55 2.05 16.00
N VAL A 255 -14.68 2.24 17.31
CA VAL A 255 -14.67 1.14 18.30
C VAL A 255 -16.10 0.65 18.50
N LEU A 256 -16.32 -0.64 18.33
CA LEU A 256 -17.63 -1.28 18.49
C LEU A 256 -17.65 -2.19 19.72
N ASP A 257 -18.71 -2.08 20.53
CA ASP A 257 -18.93 -2.90 21.72
C ASP A 257 -19.52 -4.27 21.33
N LYS A 258 -18.76 -5.02 20.57
CA LYS A 258 -19.03 -6.40 20.15
C LYS A 258 -17.72 -7.10 19.71
N PRO A 259 -17.64 -8.42 19.84
CA PRO A 259 -16.40 -9.14 19.55
C PRO A 259 -16.11 -9.32 18.05
N ASN A 260 -17.12 -9.21 17.20
CA ASN A 260 -17.02 -9.48 15.76
C ASN A 260 -18.02 -8.62 14.99
N PHE A 261 -17.58 -7.93 13.96
CA PHE A 261 -18.42 -7.09 13.12
C PHE A 261 -18.75 -7.75 11.78
N GLN A 262 -17.74 -8.19 11.04
CA GLN A 262 -17.90 -8.71 9.69
C GLN A 262 -17.25 -10.09 9.46
N GLY A 263 -16.55 -10.62 10.45
CA GLY A 263 -15.94 -11.95 10.38
C GLY A 263 -14.77 -12.10 9.43
N ASN A 264 -14.20 -10.98 8.95
CA ASN A 264 -13.05 -10.98 8.06
C ASN A 264 -12.29 -9.66 8.20
N ALA A 265 -10.98 -9.68 7.96
CA ALA A 265 -10.15 -8.48 8.05
C ALA A 265 -10.55 -7.43 7.01
N ALA A 266 -10.90 -7.82 5.79
CA ALA A 266 -11.28 -6.89 4.73
C ALA A 266 -12.54 -7.33 4.00
N VAL A 267 -13.50 -6.41 3.88
CA VAL A 267 -14.69 -6.55 3.03
C VAL A 267 -14.76 -5.35 2.10
N ASN A 268 -14.70 -5.62 0.80
CA ASN A 268 -14.82 -4.61 -0.25
C ASN A 268 -16.30 -4.42 -0.61
N TYR A 269 -16.75 -3.18 -0.70
CA TYR A 269 -18.11 -2.83 -1.13
C TYR A 269 -18.08 -2.44 -2.59
N THR A 270 -18.61 -3.29 -3.44
CA THR A 270 -18.46 -3.18 -4.91
C THR A 270 -19.66 -2.54 -5.61
N ASP A 271 -20.73 -2.22 -4.87
CA ASP A 271 -21.84 -1.41 -5.36
C ASP A 271 -21.49 0.08 -5.39
N ALA A 272 -22.27 0.86 -6.15
CA ALA A 272 -22.07 2.30 -6.28
C ALA A 272 -22.70 3.11 -5.14
N GLU A 273 -23.71 2.56 -4.48
CA GLU A 273 -24.53 3.26 -3.49
C GLU A 273 -23.85 3.36 -2.12
N THR A 274 -23.04 2.38 -1.74
CA THR A 274 -22.26 2.38 -0.50
C THR A 274 -21.12 3.39 -0.61
N PRO A 275 -21.03 4.39 0.29
CA PRO A 275 -20.05 5.49 0.15
C PRO A 275 -18.58 5.07 0.30
N TRP A 276 -18.29 4.09 1.16
CA TRP A 276 -16.93 3.57 1.36
C TRP A 276 -16.60 2.48 0.36
N THR A 277 -15.34 2.30 0.08
CA THR A 277 -14.85 1.23 -0.80
C THR A 277 -14.62 -0.07 -0.04
N ARG A 278 -14.24 0.03 1.24
CA ARG A 278 -13.83 -1.11 2.05
C ARG A 278 -14.07 -0.87 3.52
N ILE A 279 -14.36 -1.92 4.28
CA ILE A 279 -14.27 -1.92 5.74
C ILE A 279 -13.15 -2.88 6.15
N ILE A 280 -12.27 -2.37 7.00
CA ILE A 280 -11.23 -3.15 7.67
C ILE A 280 -11.68 -3.43 9.09
N GLU A 281 -11.68 -4.68 9.52
CA GLU A 281 -11.83 -5.09 10.91
C GLU A 281 -10.48 -5.57 11.43
N HIS A 282 -9.79 -4.71 12.16
CA HIS A 282 -8.35 -4.82 12.44
C HIS A 282 -7.96 -6.03 13.27
N LYS A 283 -8.81 -6.50 14.20
CA LYS A 283 -8.48 -7.63 15.06
C LYS A 283 -8.17 -8.92 14.29
N TRP A 284 -8.76 -9.09 13.10
CA TRP A 284 -8.59 -10.32 12.33
C TRP A 284 -7.22 -10.48 11.68
N PHE A 285 -6.44 -9.42 11.62
CA PHE A 285 -5.05 -9.52 11.18
C PHE A 285 -4.19 -10.36 12.14
N GLU A 286 -4.52 -10.34 13.45
CA GLU A 286 -3.79 -11.06 14.48
C GLU A 286 -4.67 -12.09 15.22
N PHE A 287 -5.79 -12.52 14.63
CA PHE A 287 -6.72 -13.51 15.19
C PHE A 287 -7.22 -13.13 16.60
N GLY A 288 -7.51 -11.85 16.81
CA GLY A 288 -7.82 -11.29 18.12
C GLY A 288 -9.10 -11.84 18.74
N THR A 289 -9.10 -11.94 20.07
CA THR A 289 -10.20 -12.44 20.88
C THR A 289 -10.78 -11.40 21.83
N GLN A 290 -10.45 -10.13 21.65
CA GLN A 290 -10.91 -9.01 22.47
C GLN A 290 -12.45 -8.93 22.48
N PRO A 291 -13.08 -8.48 23.58
CA PRO A 291 -14.54 -8.36 23.66
C PRO A 291 -15.11 -7.25 22.77
N LYS A 292 -14.29 -6.27 22.41
CA LYS A 292 -14.60 -5.21 21.45
C LYS A 292 -13.89 -5.43 20.14
N THR A 293 -14.32 -4.72 19.10
CA THR A 293 -13.64 -4.70 17.82
C THR A 293 -13.45 -3.27 17.30
N VAL A 294 -12.48 -3.07 16.43
CA VAL A 294 -12.21 -1.78 15.79
C VAL A 294 -12.32 -1.95 14.29
N ILE A 295 -13.12 -1.11 13.67
CA ILE A 295 -13.29 -1.05 12.22
C ILE A 295 -12.82 0.28 11.66
N SER A 296 -12.36 0.26 10.41
CA SER A 296 -12.10 1.48 9.63
C SER A 296 -12.85 1.40 8.30
N ARG A 297 -13.66 2.41 8.01
CA ARG A 297 -14.25 2.62 6.68
C ARG A 297 -13.27 3.40 5.84
N GLU A 298 -12.93 2.86 4.69
CA GLU A 298 -12.00 3.48 3.74
C GLU A 298 -12.76 4.17 2.62
N TYR A 299 -12.41 5.43 2.37
CA TYR A 299 -12.95 6.23 1.27
C TYR A 299 -11.83 6.64 0.33
N SER A 300 -12.08 6.58 -0.96
CA SER A 300 -11.23 7.23 -1.94
C SER A 300 -11.36 8.75 -1.81
N SER A 301 -10.26 9.45 -1.98
CA SER A 301 -10.19 10.89 -1.82
C SER A 301 -9.30 11.49 -2.91
N GLU A 302 -9.73 12.61 -3.50
CA GLU A 302 -8.84 13.41 -4.35
C GLU A 302 -7.72 14.00 -3.50
N TRP A 303 -6.50 13.82 -3.97
CA TRP A 303 -5.35 14.42 -3.34
C TRP A 303 -5.20 15.89 -3.77
N LYS A 304 -4.91 16.74 -2.80
CA LYS A 304 -4.54 18.15 -3.01
C LYS A 304 -3.20 18.42 -2.32
N LEU A 305 -2.50 19.43 -2.79
CA LEU A 305 -1.25 19.85 -2.15
C LEU A 305 -1.52 20.17 -0.67
N GLY A 306 -0.77 19.50 0.21
CA GLY A 306 -0.94 19.55 1.66
C GLY A 306 -1.60 18.30 2.25
N ASP A 307 -2.27 17.49 1.45
CA ASP A 307 -2.79 16.19 1.88
C ASP A 307 -1.69 15.13 1.93
N GLU A 308 -1.89 14.07 2.72
CA GLU A 308 -0.97 12.94 2.74
C GLU A 308 -0.95 12.21 1.39
N PRO A 309 0.22 12.08 0.75
CA PRO A 309 0.35 11.37 -0.51
C PRO A 309 0.45 9.86 -0.27
N TYR A 310 -0.57 9.10 -0.70
CA TYR A 310 -0.54 7.63 -0.55
C TYR A 310 0.07 6.92 -1.75
N TYR A 311 -0.40 7.24 -2.96
CA TYR A 311 0.00 6.54 -4.18
C TYR A 311 0.35 7.52 -5.30
N PRO A 312 1.52 7.38 -5.94
CA PRO A 312 1.84 8.12 -7.15
C PRO A 312 0.84 7.87 -8.28
N VAL A 313 0.53 8.90 -9.05
CA VAL A 313 -0.24 8.75 -10.28
C VAL A 313 0.71 8.34 -11.41
N ASN A 314 0.62 7.08 -11.85
CA ASN A 314 1.48 6.52 -12.87
C ASN A 314 0.92 6.81 -14.27
N ASP A 315 0.98 8.07 -14.70
CA ASP A 315 0.68 8.48 -16.06
C ASP A 315 1.91 9.11 -16.75
N GLU A 316 1.80 9.35 -18.06
CA GLU A 316 2.90 9.90 -18.86
C GLU A 316 3.30 11.31 -18.40
N LYS A 317 2.35 12.16 -18.04
CA LYS A 317 2.58 13.52 -17.57
C LYS A 317 3.42 13.53 -16.29
N ASN A 318 3.00 12.78 -15.28
CA ASN A 318 3.70 12.70 -14.00
C ASN A 318 5.04 11.96 -14.12
N GLY A 319 5.11 10.94 -14.98
CA GLY A 319 6.36 10.24 -15.28
C GLY A 319 7.41 11.15 -15.91
N ALA A 320 7.01 12.01 -16.85
CA ALA A 320 7.89 13.01 -17.46
C ALA A 320 8.35 14.06 -16.44
N LEU A 321 7.44 14.58 -15.61
CA LEU A 321 7.77 15.53 -14.56
C LEU A 321 8.73 14.93 -13.52
N TYR A 322 8.49 13.70 -13.09
CA TYR A 322 9.38 12.99 -12.18
C TYR A 322 10.81 12.82 -12.78
N ALA A 323 10.89 12.48 -14.06
CA ALA A 323 12.19 12.34 -14.74
C ALA A 323 13.04 13.63 -14.66
N GLU A 324 12.40 14.79 -14.73
CA GLU A 324 13.10 16.08 -14.56
C GLU A 324 13.52 16.31 -13.09
N TYR A 325 12.67 15.99 -12.12
CA TYR A 325 13.06 16.04 -10.70
C TYR A 325 14.17 15.05 -10.37
N LYS A 326 14.15 13.86 -10.98
CA LYS A 326 15.22 12.87 -10.81
C LYS A 326 16.58 13.40 -11.27
N LYS A 327 16.64 14.11 -12.39
CA LYS A 327 17.90 14.77 -12.84
C LYS A 327 18.43 15.76 -11.80
N LEU A 328 17.54 16.53 -11.16
CA LEU A 328 17.92 17.43 -10.07
C LEU A 328 18.42 16.66 -8.85
N GLY A 329 17.73 15.58 -8.50
CA GLY A 329 18.11 14.72 -7.38
C GLY A 329 19.45 14.02 -7.62
N ASP A 330 19.72 13.56 -8.83
CA ASP A 330 20.98 12.90 -9.19
C ASP A 330 22.18 13.89 -9.15
N ALA A 331 21.92 15.20 -9.26
CA ALA A 331 22.94 16.24 -9.12
C ALA A 331 23.27 16.60 -7.65
N GLU A 332 22.42 16.19 -6.69
CA GLU A 332 22.65 16.41 -5.27
C GLU A 332 23.73 15.47 -4.73
N THR A 333 24.86 16.02 -4.33
CA THR A 333 26.02 15.23 -3.85
C THR A 333 25.89 14.74 -2.41
N LYS A 334 25.04 15.40 -1.61
CA LYS A 334 24.85 15.13 -0.18
C LYS A 334 23.55 14.41 0.15
N VAL A 335 22.63 14.31 -0.80
CA VAL A 335 21.28 13.78 -0.57
C VAL A 335 21.05 12.51 -1.36
N ILE A 336 20.56 11.51 -0.68
CA ILE A 336 20.11 10.23 -1.24
C ILE A 336 18.58 10.24 -1.21
N PHE A 337 17.94 10.23 -2.36
CA PHE A 337 16.49 10.11 -2.46
C PHE A 337 16.10 8.63 -2.48
N GLY A 338 15.09 8.27 -1.69
CA GLY A 338 14.62 6.90 -1.62
C GLY A 338 13.20 6.74 -1.09
N GLY A 339 12.65 5.54 -1.23
CA GLY A 339 11.29 5.23 -0.84
C GLY A 339 10.23 5.69 -1.85
N ARG A 340 8.97 5.40 -1.57
CA ARG A 340 7.85 5.63 -2.48
C ARG A 340 7.74 7.07 -2.97
N LEU A 341 7.91 8.04 -2.09
CA LEU A 341 7.75 9.46 -2.40
C LEU A 341 9.03 10.05 -2.99
N GLY A 342 10.20 9.67 -2.48
CA GLY A 342 11.50 10.13 -2.98
C GLY A 342 11.82 9.61 -4.38
N GLU A 343 11.33 8.43 -4.73
CA GLU A 343 11.50 7.81 -6.05
C GLU A 343 10.24 7.89 -6.93
N TYR A 344 9.16 8.48 -6.41
CA TYR A 344 7.86 8.56 -7.08
C TYR A 344 7.42 7.24 -7.71
N LYS A 345 7.48 6.16 -6.92
CA LYS A 345 7.13 4.80 -7.35
C LYS A 345 6.07 4.18 -6.45
N TYR A 346 5.17 3.42 -7.07
CA TYR A 346 4.32 2.52 -6.32
C TYR A 346 5.14 1.30 -5.90
N TYR A 347 5.41 1.20 -4.60
CA TYR A 347 6.10 0.06 -4.00
C TYR A 347 5.18 -0.65 -3.02
N ASP A 348 5.07 -1.98 -3.13
CA ASP A 348 4.65 -2.81 -2.01
C ASP A 348 5.79 -2.90 -0.97
N MET A 349 5.49 -3.32 0.24
CA MET A 349 6.47 -3.34 1.33
C MET A 349 7.73 -4.13 1.00
N ASP A 350 7.60 -5.27 0.32
CA ASP A 350 8.76 -6.08 -0.08
C ASP A 350 9.66 -5.36 -1.07
N ALA A 351 9.09 -4.64 -2.02
CA ALA A 351 9.85 -3.82 -2.96
C ALA A 351 10.54 -2.63 -2.28
N VAL A 352 9.90 -2.02 -1.27
CA VAL A 352 10.54 -0.98 -0.43
C VAL A 352 11.76 -1.55 0.30
N ILE A 353 11.63 -2.74 0.89
CA ILE A 353 12.74 -3.42 1.59
C ILE A 353 13.88 -3.71 0.60
N ALA A 354 13.57 -4.30 -0.54
CA ALA A 354 14.56 -4.60 -1.56
C ALA A 354 15.29 -3.34 -2.05
N ALA A 355 14.57 -2.26 -2.28
CA ALA A 355 15.14 -0.98 -2.71
C ALA A 355 16.06 -0.36 -1.63
N ALA A 356 15.64 -0.41 -0.37
CA ALA A 356 16.46 0.08 0.75
C ALA A 356 17.75 -0.74 0.90
N LEU A 357 17.67 -2.06 0.84
CA LEU A 357 18.86 -2.94 0.91
C LEU A 357 19.80 -2.75 -0.27
N ALA A 358 19.26 -2.58 -1.48
CA ALA A 358 20.06 -2.27 -2.66
C ALA A 358 20.80 -0.94 -2.52
N LYS A 359 20.13 0.09 -1.97
CA LYS A 359 20.78 1.39 -1.71
C LYS A 359 21.85 1.31 -0.62
N VAL A 360 21.61 0.55 0.43
CA VAL A 360 22.62 0.27 1.46
C VAL A 360 23.85 -0.37 0.85
N LYS A 361 23.68 -1.35 -0.01
CA LYS A 361 24.78 -2.01 -0.71
C LYS A 361 25.56 -1.03 -1.59
N GLU A 362 24.85 -0.23 -2.40
CA GLU A 362 25.46 0.81 -3.25
C GLU A 362 26.28 1.83 -2.45
N VAL A 363 25.82 2.21 -1.26
CA VAL A 363 26.46 3.25 -0.43
C VAL A 363 27.66 2.73 0.36
N PHE A 364 27.66 1.47 0.77
CA PHE A 364 28.64 0.91 1.72
C PHE A 364 29.53 -0.19 1.15
N GLU A 365 29.28 -0.71 -0.03
CA GLU A 365 30.07 -1.72 -0.73
C GLU A 365 30.65 -1.19 -2.04
#